data_8753de296cd8ec3a18dc25c5bf0e74c7
#
_entry.id   8753de296cd8ec3a18dc25c5bf0e74c7
#
_cell.length_a   1.000
_cell.length_b   1.000
_cell.length_c   1.000
_cell.angle_alpha   90.00
_cell.angle_beta   90.00
_cell.angle_gamma   90.00
#
_symmetry.space_group_name_H-M   'P 1'
#
loop_
_entity.id
_entity.type
_entity.pdbx_description
1 polymer ?
#
loop_
_entity_poly.entity_id
_entity_poly.type
_entity_poly.pdbx_seq_one_letter_code
_entity_poly.pdbx_strand_id
1 'polypeptide(L)'
;MARFASGKAPFLRLTDTKSYGTSVIMRDFLIGLLPLILFAFYKNGIQVYLDGNITFLEMFYPLVFILAGGFLSTLFEGIFFVITDKEVRTLKALKNRLEVSYSAIPGLLLAMILPLYTPFWVLIFGCLAASIVGKMLFGGFGFNIFNPALIGYITVGFTLYGVISAAGGALNASEALVDAYAGATPLAILGSADSLSYAELVAPYGNLWNFLLGTIPGALAETSALACILAYLWLSFRKVIKWFVPLVFVGTVFVLSWLIGIVSGEAGIWFPLYSILSGGLMFGAVFMATEPVTTPRNPLGKIVFALFLGVFTVLFRFVGDLPEGVGTSIIFMNIFTMPIDNWTAIIRVEGLNKKTALKFAVLVFLIVGLAVYGVLKAGGQY
;
A
#
# COMPACT_ATOMS: atom_id res chain seq x y z
N MET A 1 35.11 6.02 -24.42
CA MET A 1 33.99 6.99 -24.47
C MET A 1 32.70 6.23 -24.34
N ALA A 2 32.00 6.37 -23.23
CA ALA A 2 30.68 5.75 -23.05
C ALA A 2 29.67 6.45 -23.97
N ARG A 3 29.11 5.73 -24.91
CA ARG A 3 28.03 6.24 -25.76
C ARG A 3 26.77 6.33 -24.92
N PHE A 4 26.32 7.53 -24.64
CA PHE A 4 24.99 7.77 -24.08
C PHE A 4 23.96 7.49 -25.20
N ALA A 5 23.33 6.32 -25.14
CA ALA A 5 22.19 6.05 -26.00
C ALA A 5 20.95 6.73 -25.40
N SER A 6 20.40 7.73 -26.08
CA SER A 6 19.09 8.31 -25.78
C SER A 6 18.02 7.35 -26.29
N GLY A 7 17.68 6.32 -25.51
CA GLY A 7 16.53 5.46 -25.75
C GLY A 7 15.36 5.84 -24.85
N LYS A 8 14.13 5.47 -25.21
CA LYS A 8 12.98 5.46 -24.30
C LYS A 8 13.34 4.60 -23.08
N ALA A 9 13.84 5.23 -22.03
CA ALA A 9 14.26 4.52 -20.85
C ALA A 9 13.16 4.53 -19.83
N PRO A 10 12.96 3.43 -19.08
CA PRO A 10 12.10 3.42 -17.90
C PRO A 10 12.54 4.52 -16.92
N PHE A 11 11.60 5.02 -16.14
CA PHE A 11 11.83 6.08 -15.15
C PHE A 11 12.93 5.72 -14.14
N LEU A 12 13.21 4.44 -13.94
CA LEU A 12 14.28 3.93 -13.09
C LEU A 12 15.48 3.56 -13.96
N ARG A 13 16.47 4.44 -14.05
CA ARG A 13 17.81 4.10 -14.50
C ARG A 13 18.73 4.09 -13.28
N LEU A 14 19.00 2.90 -12.80
CA LEU A 14 20.12 2.64 -11.91
C LEU A 14 21.20 1.97 -12.75
N THR A 15 22.40 2.53 -12.72
CA THR A 15 23.58 1.85 -13.26
C THR A 15 23.69 0.49 -12.58
N ASP A 16 23.63 -0.58 -13.36
CA ASP A 16 23.80 -1.95 -12.89
C ASP A 16 25.25 -2.15 -12.42
N THR A 17 25.54 -1.66 -11.24
CA THR A 17 26.73 -2.11 -10.50
C THR A 17 26.33 -3.32 -9.69
N LYS A 18 27.20 -4.33 -9.57
CA LYS A 18 26.97 -5.56 -8.78
C LYS A 18 26.52 -5.26 -7.33
N SER A 19 26.74 -4.05 -6.83
CA SER A 19 26.40 -3.61 -5.48
C SER A 19 25.13 -2.74 -5.38
N TYR A 20 24.60 -2.19 -6.49
CA TYR A 20 23.52 -1.19 -6.43
C TYR A 20 22.71 -1.09 -7.74
N GLY A 21 22.20 -2.22 -8.23
CA GLY A 21 21.35 -2.28 -9.43
C GLY A 21 19.87 -2.46 -9.08
N THR A 22 19.01 -2.34 -10.07
CA THR A 22 17.55 -2.58 -9.93
C THR A 22 17.26 -3.95 -9.33
N SER A 23 18.01 -4.98 -9.72
CA SER A 23 17.88 -6.34 -9.21
C SER A 23 18.17 -6.43 -7.69
N VAL A 24 19.17 -5.69 -7.21
CA VAL A 24 19.49 -5.64 -5.77
C VAL A 24 18.37 -4.94 -5.00
N ILE A 25 17.87 -3.82 -5.51
CA ILE A 25 16.76 -3.08 -4.90
C ILE A 25 15.52 -3.96 -4.80
N MET A 26 15.14 -4.66 -5.87
CA MET A 26 13.94 -5.50 -5.89
C MET A 26 14.10 -6.75 -5.02
N ARG A 27 15.30 -7.32 -4.96
CA ARG A 27 15.62 -8.40 -4.00
C ARG A 27 15.49 -7.92 -2.57
N ASP A 28 16.09 -6.77 -2.23
CA ASP A 28 16.03 -6.22 -0.89
C ASP A 28 14.61 -5.79 -0.51
N PHE A 29 13.79 -5.38 -1.49
CA PHE A 29 12.36 -5.13 -1.34
C PHE A 29 11.61 -6.41 -0.97
N LEU A 30 11.85 -7.52 -1.69
CA LEU A 30 11.24 -8.83 -1.37
C LEU A 30 11.66 -9.33 0.01
N ILE A 31 12.93 -9.13 0.41
CA ILE A 31 13.39 -9.45 1.77
C ILE A 31 12.62 -8.62 2.80
N GLY A 32 12.34 -7.35 2.50
CA GLY A 32 11.53 -6.47 3.35
C GLY A 32 10.08 -6.96 3.55
N LEU A 33 9.53 -7.75 2.63
CA LEU A 33 8.19 -8.35 2.77
C LEU A 33 8.20 -9.58 3.70
N LEU A 34 9.34 -10.24 3.93
CA LEU A 34 9.41 -11.48 4.72
C LEU A 34 8.84 -11.34 6.14
N PRO A 35 9.15 -10.30 6.93
CA PRO A 35 8.57 -10.17 8.27
C PRO A 35 7.04 -10.15 8.26
N LEU A 36 6.44 -9.51 7.25
CA LEU A 36 4.99 -9.44 7.12
C LEU A 36 4.38 -10.78 6.70
N ILE A 37 5.01 -11.47 5.75
CA ILE A 37 4.56 -12.81 5.30
C ILE A 37 4.64 -13.80 6.47
N LEU A 38 5.74 -13.78 7.24
CA LEU A 38 5.91 -14.64 8.41
C LEU A 38 4.88 -14.32 9.50
N PHE A 39 4.60 -13.04 9.74
CA PHE A 39 3.58 -12.63 10.69
C PHE A 39 2.17 -13.05 10.23
N ALA A 40 1.85 -12.86 8.95
CA ALA A 40 0.58 -13.28 8.37
C ALA A 40 0.38 -14.80 8.51
N PHE A 41 1.42 -15.59 8.26
CA PHE A 41 1.38 -17.03 8.44
C PHE A 41 1.22 -17.42 9.92
N TYR A 42 1.93 -16.75 10.82
CA TYR A 42 1.80 -17.00 12.27
C TYR A 42 0.37 -16.70 12.74
N LYS A 43 -0.13 -15.50 12.46
CA LYS A 43 -1.44 -15.02 12.93
C LYS A 43 -2.59 -15.84 12.34
N ASN A 44 -2.63 -15.97 11.00
CA ASN A 44 -3.77 -16.53 10.29
C ASN A 44 -3.64 -18.05 10.00
N GLY A 45 -2.49 -18.64 10.27
CA GLY A 45 -2.25 -20.05 10.08
C GLY A 45 -1.91 -20.75 11.41
N ILE A 46 -0.71 -20.50 11.95
CA ILE A 46 -0.19 -21.24 13.10
C ILE A 46 -1.06 -21.06 14.34
N GLN A 47 -1.40 -19.81 14.68
CA GLN A 47 -2.19 -19.51 15.88
C GLN A 47 -3.56 -20.18 15.80
N VAL A 48 -4.24 -20.07 14.67
CA VAL A 48 -5.57 -20.65 14.44
C VAL A 48 -5.54 -22.18 14.49
N TYR A 49 -4.46 -22.81 14.01
CA TYR A 49 -4.24 -24.25 14.12
C TYR A 49 -4.03 -24.69 15.58
N LEU A 50 -3.24 -23.93 16.35
CA LEU A 50 -3.02 -24.21 17.77
C LEU A 50 -4.29 -24.07 18.61
N ASP A 51 -5.18 -23.17 18.22
CA ASP A 51 -6.51 -22.99 18.83
C ASP A 51 -7.50 -24.11 18.45
N GLY A 52 -7.09 -25.05 17.58
CA GLY A 52 -7.88 -26.21 17.16
C GLY A 52 -9.00 -25.91 16.16
N ASN A 53 -8.99 -24.71 15.55
CA ASN A 53 -10.07 -24.26 14.66
C ASN A 53 -9.89 -24.72 13.20
N ILE A 54 -8.67 -25.11 12.80
CA ILE A 54 -8.34 -25.54 11.43
C ILE A 54 -7.47 -26.79 11.43
N THR A 55 -7.45 -27.48 10.28
CA THR A 55 -6.57 -28.61 10.04
C THR A 55 -5.13 -28.19 9.76
N PHE A 56 -4.18 -29.14 9.89
CA PHE A 56 -2.77 -28.90 9.56
C PHE A 56 -2.55 -28.41 8.11
N LEU A 57 -3.34 -28.88 7.15
CA LEU A 57 -3.23 -28.43 5.75
C LEU A 57 -3.76 -26.99 5.56
N GLU A 58 -4.87 -26.67 6.22
CA GLU A 58 -5.45 -25.32 6.15
C GLU A 58 -4.55 -24.26 6.79
N MET A 59 -3.69 -24.64 7.73
CA MET A 59 -2.69 -23.75 8.32
C MET A 59 -1.82 -23.06 7.27
N PHE A 60 -1.52 -23.72 6.15
CA PHE A 60 -0.69 -23.17 5.08
C PHE A 60 -1.45 -22.24 4.11
N TYR A 61 -2.78 -22.15 4.23
CA TYR A 61 -3.59 -21.37 3.31
C TYR A 61 -3.13 -19.91 3.15
N PRO A 62 -2.76 -19.15 4.21
CA PRO A 62 -2.25 -17.78 4.06
C PRO A 62 -1.01 -17.70 3.17
N LEU A 63 -0.07 -18.64 3.33
CA LEU A 63 1.13 -18.71 2.48
C LEU A 63 0.78 -19.07 1.03
N VAL A 64 -0.08 -20.06 0.85
CA VAL A 64 -0.54 -20.48 -0.48
C VAL A 64 -1.23 -19.32 -1.20
N PHE A 65 -2.07 -18.56 -0.50
CA PHE A 65 -2.77 -17.40 -1.07
C PHE A 65 -1.79 -16.30 -1.52
N ILE A 66 -0.81 -15.94 -0.69
CA ILE A 66 0.21 -14.94 -1.02
C ILE A 66 1.07 -15.39 -2.21
N LEU A 67 1.58 -16.63 -2.16
CA LEU A 67 2.41 -17.17 -3.23
C LEU A 67 1.64 -17.32 -4.54
N ALA A 68 0.37 -17.71 -4.45
CA ALA A 68 -0.51 -17.78 -5.62
C ALA A 68 -0.70 -16.40 -6.27
N GLY A 69 -0.83 -15.31 -5.49
CA GLY A 69 -0.85 -13.96 -6.04
C GLY A 69 0.39 -13.66 -6.89
N GLY A 70 1.58 -13.95 -6.37
CA GLY A 70 2.83 -13.77 -7.10
C GLY A 70 2.93 -14.65 -8.36
N PHE A 71 2.49 -15.91 -8.27
CA PHE A 71 2.44 -16.83 -9.39
C PHE A 71 1.47 -16.37 -10.48
N LEU A 72 0.25 -15.99 -10.12
CA LEU A 72 -0.78 -15.52 -11.05
C LEU A 72 -0.34 -14.26 -11.80
N SER A 73 0.24 -13.31 -11.08
CA SER A 73 0.80 -12.09 -11.70
C SER A 73 1.90 -12.44 -12.71
N THR A 74 2.79 -13.35 -12.35
CA THR A 74 3.85 -13.83 -13.25
C THR A 74 3.27 -14.59 -14.46
N LEU A 75 2.24 -15.38 -14.26
CA LEU A 75 1.55 -16.11 -15.32
C LEU A 75 0.92 -15.15 -16.33
N PHE A 76 0.18 -14.13 -15.88
CA PHE A 76 -0.46 -13.16 -16.76
C PHE A 76 0.55 -12.32 -17.54
N GLU A 77 1.64 -11.86 -16.90
CA GLU A 77 2.72 -11.18 -17.61
C GLU A 77 3.40 -12.12 -18.63
N GLY A 78 3.60 -13.39 -18.27
CA GLY A 78 4.14 -14.40 -19.18
C GLY A 78 3.29 -14.60 -20.42
N ILE A 79 1.98 -14.75 -20.26
CA ILE A 79 1.02 -14.87 -21.37
C ILE A 79 1.09 -13.59 -22.23
N PHE A 80 1.11 -12.41 -21.62
CA PHE A 80 1.20 -11.15 -22.35
C PHE A 80 2.47 -11.08 -23.19
N PHE A 81 3.64 -11.42 -22.64
CA PHE A 81 4.89 -11.43 -23.39
C PHE A 81 4.90 -12.42 -24.55
N VAL A 82 4.37 -13.62 -24.36
CA VAL A 82 4.28 -14.63 -25.43
C VAL A 82 3.42 -14.13 -26.59
N ILE A 83 2.36 -13.38 -26.31
CA ILE A 83 1.44 -12.85 -27.33
C ILE A 83 2.03 -11.62 -28.03
N THR A 84 2.67 -10.71 -27.28
CA THR A 84 3.03 -9.38 -27.78
C THR A 84 4.49 -9.24 -28.20
N ASP A 85 5.42 -9.99 -27.59
CA ASP A 85 6.86 -9.86 -27.81
C ASP A 85 7.37 -10.97 -28.73
N LYS A 86 7.67 -10.60 -29.99
CA LYS A 86 8.17 -11.52 -31.01
C LYS A 86 9.53 -12.15 -30.67
N GLU A 87 10.28 -11.58 -29.73
CA GLU A 87 11.58 -12.10 -29.29
C GLU A 87 11.42 -13.24 -28.27
N VAL A 88 10.25 -13.35 -27.62
CA VAL A 88 9.96 -14.38 -26.62
C VAL A 88 9.48 -15.67 -27.31
N ARG A 89 10.41 -16.39 -27.91
CA ARG A 89 10.13 -17.67 -28.59
C ARG A 89 10.62 -18.90 -27.82
N THR A 90 11.37 -18.72 -26.74
CA THR A 90 11.93 -19.81 -25.94
C THR A 90 11.63 -19.59 -24.47
N LEU A 91 11.54 -20.68 -23.70
CA LEU A 91 11.33 -20.61 -22.25
C LEU A 91 12.43 -19.81 -21.54
N LYS A 92 13.67 -19.87 -22.04
CA LYS A 92 14.80 -19.09 -21.51
C LYS A 92 14.59 -17.58 -21.74
N ALA A 93 14.13 -17.17 -22.93
CA ALA A 93 13.83 -15.78 -23.22
C ALA A 93 12.67 -15.27 -22.37
N LEU A 94 11.61 -16.07 -22.22
CA LEU A 94 10.48 -15.75 -21.33
C LEU A 94 10.93 -15.56 -19.88
N LYS A 95 11.72 -16.51 -19.34
CA LYS A 95 12.25 -16.41 -17.97
C LYS A 95 13.06 -15.13 -17.77
N ASN A 96 13.99 -14.82 -18.67
CA ASN A 96 14.78 -13.60 -18.59
C ASN A 96 13.90 -12.34 -18.63
N ARG A 97 12.83 -12.35 -19.45
CA ARG A 97 11.91 -11.21 -19.55
C ARG A 97 11.11 -11.01 -18.26
N LEU A 98 10.62 -12.09 -17.67
CA LEU A 98 9.88 -12.07 -16.40
C LEU A 98 10.76 -11.64 -15.22
N GLU A 99 12.02 -12.07 -15.16
CA GLU A 99 12.98 -11.66 -14.14
C GLU A 99 13.24 -10.15 -14.17
N VAL A 100 13.43 -9.57 -15.35
CA VAL A 100 13.65 -8.12 -15.52
C VAL A 100 12.36 -7.32 -15.26
N SER A 101 11.19 -7.94 -15.48
CA SER A 101 9.89 -7.33 -15.22
C SER A 101 9.49 -7.35 -13.74
N TYR A 102 10.14 -8.16 -12.89
CA TYR A 102 9.74 -8.36 -11.48
C TYR A 102 8.24 -8.69 -11.37
N SER A 103 7.82 -9.63 -12.19
CA SER A 103 6.41 -9.95 -12.46
C SER A 103 5.61 -10.44 -11.24
N ALA A 104 6.27 -11.05 -10.24
CA ALA A 104 5.60 -11.56 -9.05
C ALA A 104 5.17 -10.45 -8.05
N ILE A 105 5.84 -9.30 -8.06
CA ILE A 105 5.65 -8.27 -7.00
C ILE A 105 4.23 -7.73 -6.94
N PRO A 106 3.58 -7.33 -8.06
CA PRO A 106 2.22 -6.80 -8.01
C PRO A 106 1.21 -7.77 -7.37
N GLY A 107 1.29 -9.04 -7.74
CA GLY A 107 0.39 -10.06 -7.20
C GLY A 107 0.68 -10.45 -5.76
N LEU A 108 1.95 -10.48 -5.34
CA LEU A 108 2.31 -10.66 -3.93
C LEU A 108 1.73 -9.54 -3.06
N LEU A 109 1.95 -8.29 -3.45
CA LEU A 109 1.43 -7.13 -2.72
C LEU A 109 -0.11 -7.14 -2.69
N LEU A 110 -0.76 -7.46 -3.82
CA LEU A 110 -2.21 -7.55 -3.89
C LEU A 110 -2.76 -8.60 -2.92
N ALA A 111 -2.20 -9.81 -2.93
CA ALA A 111 -2.64 -10.88 -2.03
C ALA A 111 -2.45 -10.52 -0.55
N MET A 112 -1.42 -9.74 -0.22
CA MET A 112 -1.14 -9.31 1.15
C MET A 112 -2.13 -8.27 1.69
N ILE A 113 -2.75 -7.46 0.82
CA ILE A 113 -3.72 -6.42 1.19
C ILE A 113 -5.18 -6.85 1.05
N LEU A 114 -5.43 -8.00 0.46
CA LEU A 114 -6.77 -8.58 0.41
C LEU A 114 -7.10 -9.30 1.73
N PRO A 115 -8.38 -9.31 2.15
CA PRO A 115 -8.81 -10.12 3.29
C PRO A 115 -8.58 -11.62 3.03
N LEU A 116 -8.29 -12.37 4.10
CA LEU A 116 -8.05 -13.83 4.00
C LEU A 116 -9.24 -14.60 3.42
N TYR A 117 -10.44 -14.14 3.67
CA TYR A 117 -11.68 -14.75 3.17
C TYR A 117 -12.01 -14.40 1.71
N THR A 118 -11.13 -13.70 1.01
CA THR A 118 -11.30 -13.39 -0.41
C THR A 118 -11.32 -14.68 -1.24
N PRO A 119 -12.36 -14.93 -2.05
CA PRO A 119 -12.41 -16.10 -2.92
C PRO A 119 -11.23 -16.11 -3.90
N PHE A 120 -10.69 -17.31 -4.14
CA PHE A 120 -9.49 -17.45 -4.97
C PHE A 120 -9.65 -16.90 -6.41
N TRP A 121 -10.85 -17.05 -6.99
CA TRP A 121 -11.13 -16.49 -8.32
C TRP A 121 -11.13 -14.94 -8.33
N VAL A 122 -11.44 -14.29 -7.20
CA VAL A 122 -11.33 -12.83 -7.07
C VAL A 122 -9.86 -12.42 -7.08
N LEU A 123 -8.98 -13.19 -6.41
CA LEU A 123 -7.53 -13.00 -6.49
C LEU A 123 -7.02 -13.12 -7.93
N ILE A 124 -7.51 -14.13 -8.69
CA ILE A 124 -7.17 -14.30 -10.12
C ILE A 124 -7.53 -13.04 -10.91
N PHE A 125 -8.75 -12.55 -10.75
CA PHE A 125 -9.22 -11.34 -11.43
C PHE A 125 -8.44 -10.09 -11.03
N GLY A 126 -8.16 -9.94 -9.73
CA GLY A 126 -7.33 -8.85 -9.21
C GLY A 126 -5.91 -8.88 -9.76
N CYS A 127 -5.27 -10.06 -9.82
CA CYS A 127 -3.93 -10.23 -10.41
C CYS A 127 -3.92 -9.93 -11.90
N LEU A 128 -4.97 -10.31 -12.64
CA LEU A 128 -5.13 -9.95 -14.04
C LEU A 128 -5.16 -8.41 -14.20
N ALA A 129 -6.00 -7.73 -13.42
CA ALA A 129 -6.09 -6.28 -13.44
C ALA A 129 -4.76 -5.61 -13.05
N ALA A 130 -4.11 -6.07 -11.98
CA ALA A 130 -2.82 -5.55 -11.53
C ALA A 130 -1.73 -5.69 -12.60
N SER A 131 -1.60 -6.88 -13.17
CA SER A 131 -0.52 -7.18 -14.12
C SER A 131 -0.77 -6.56 -15.49
N ILE A 132 -1.95 -6.78 -16.06
CA ILE A 132 -2.24 -6.32 -17.43
C ILE A 132 -2.59 -4.83 -17.43
N VAL A 133 -3.65 -4.44 -16.70
CA VAL A 133 -4.14 -3.06 -16.73
C VAL A 133 -3.21 -2.12 -15.96
N GLY A 134 -2.74 -2.53 -14.77
CA GLY A 134 -1.89 -1.68 -13.94
C GLY A 134 -0.45 -1.51 -14.44
N LYS A 135 0.06 -2.46 -15.26
CA LYS A 135 1.48 -2.49 -15.63
C LYS A 135 1.73 -2.69 -17.11
N MET A 136 1.24 -3.80 -17.72
CA MET A 136 1.66 -4.18 -19.08
C MET A 136 1.10 -3.25 -20.15
N LEU A 137 -0.13 -2.76 -20.02
CA LEU A 137 -0.71 -1.81 -20.99
C LEU A 137 0.04 -0.48 -21.05
N PHE A 138 0.74 -0.09 -19.99
CA PHE A 138 1.57 1.13 -19.96
C PHE A 138 2.98 0.90 -20.54
N GLY A 139 3.37 -0.33 -20.84
CA GLY A 139 4.70 -0.68 -21.37
C GLY A 139 5.58 -1.49 -20.42
N GLY A 140 5.03 -2.02 -19.34
CA GLY A 140 5.70 -2.90 -18.38
C GLY A 140 6.39 -2.17 -17.24
N PHE A 141 7.33 -2.86 -16.59
CA PHE A 141 8.03 -2.33 -15.41
C PHE A 141 8.77 -1.02 -15.72
N GLY A 142 8.52 -0.02 -14.91
CA GLY A 142 9.14 1.32 -15.03
C GLY A 142 8.34 2.31 -15.88
N PHE A 143 7.24 1.89 -16.51
CA PHE A 143 6.35 2.73 -17.31
C PHE A 143 4.94 2.86 -16.72
N ASN A 144 4.61 2.10 -15.69
CA ASN A 144 3.33 2.17 -15.00
C ASN A 144 3.12 3.56 -14.38
N ILE A 145 1.94 4.14 -14.63
CA ILE A 145 1.54 5.42 -14.06
C ILE A 145 1.03 5.24 -12.63
N PHE A 146 0.31 4.15 -12.40
CA PHE A 146 -0.29 3.79 -11.12
C PHE A 146 0.45 2.62 -10.49
N ASN A 147 0.36 2.50 -9.17
CA ASN A 147 0.81 1.29 -8.47
C ASN A 147 -0.01 0.09 -8.93
N PRO A 148 0.62 -0.94 -9.54
CA PRO A 148 -0.12 -2.06 -10.15
C PRO A 148 -0.93 -2.88 -9.14
N ALA A 149 -0.39 -3.14 -7.94
CA ALA A 149 -1.10 -3.88 -6.91
C ALA A 149 -2.38 -3.15 -6.47
N LEU A 150 -2.32 -1.81 -6.37
CA LEU A 150 -3.48 -1.00 -6.02
C LEU A 150 -4.51 -0.94 -7.15
N ILE A 151 -4.11 -0.99 -8.42
CA ILE A 151 -5.07 -1.14 -9.53
C ILE A 151 -5.85 -2.45 -9.38
N GLY A 152 -5.16 -3.56 -9.07
CA GLY A 152 -5.82 -4.82 -8.77
C GLY A 152 -6.78 -4.71 -7.58
N TYR A 153 -6.31 -4.12 -6.47
CA TYR A 153 -7.10 -3.93 -5.25
C TYR A 153 -8.37 -3.09 -5.49
N ILE A 154 -8.24 -1.94 -6.12
CA ILE A 154 -9.39 -1.08 -6.42
C ILE A 154 -10.35 -1.77 -7.39
N THR A 155 -9.83 -2.47 -8.40
CA THR A 155 -10.68 -3.21 -9.34
C THR A 155 -11.55 -4.22 -8.61
N VAL A 156 -10.99 -5.08 -7.75
CA VAL A 156 -11.78 -6.06 -7.01
C VAL A 156 -12.61 -5.42 -5.89
N GLY A 157 -12.08 -4.41 -5.22
CA GLY A 157 -12.76 -3.69 -4.14
C GLY A 157 -14.02 -2.96 -4.61
N PHE A 158 -14.01 -2.31 -5.77
CA PHE A 158 -15.19 -1.64 -6.28
C PHE A 158 -16.15 -2.56 -7.02
N THR A 159 -15.65 -3.55 -7.75
CA THR A 159 -16.53 -4.41 -8.56
C THR A 159 -17.04 -5.64 -7.84
N LEU A 160 -16.27 -6.18 -6.89
CA LEU A 160 -16.52 -7.46 -6.24
C LEU A 160 -16.60 -7.37 -4.70
N TYR A 161 -16.75 -6.18 -4.14
CA TYR A 161 -16.85 -5.98 -2.69
C TYR A 161 -17.96 -6.82 -2.05
N GLY A 162 -19.15 -6.84 -2.66
CA GLY A 162 -20.26 -7.64 -2.18
C GLY A 162 -19.98 -9.15 -2.19
N VAL A 163 -19.19 -9.63 -3.15
CA VAL A 163 -18.74 -11.03 -3.20
C VAL A 163 -17.73 -11.32 -2.10
N ILE A 164 -16.77 -10.42 -1.89
CA ILE A 164 -15.75 -10.58 -0.84
C ILE A 164 -16.43 -10.59 0.53
N SER A 165 -17.34 -9.64 0.80
CA SER A 165 -18.03 -9.54 2.08
C SER A 165 -19.01 -10.69 2.34
N ALA A 166 -19.65 -11.23 1.29
CA ALA A 166 -20.58 -12.35 1.39
C ALA A 166 -19.88 -13.72 1.46
N ALA A 167 -18.61 -13.82 1.06
CA ALA A 167 -17.91 -15.09 0.98
C ALA A 167 -17.62 -15.70 2.35
N GLY A 168 -17.58 -14.90 3.42
CA GLY A 168 -17.48 -15.36 4.81
C GLY A 168 -16.29 -16.25 5.15
N GLY A 169 -15.39 -16.48 4.23
CA GLY A 169 -14.21 -17.32 4.42
C GLY A 169 -13.87 -18.13 3.17
N ALA A 170 -12.59 -18.17 2.83
CA ALA A 170 -12.08 -18.97 1.74
C ALA A 170 -11.92 -20.45 2.18
N LEU A 171 -12.18 -21.36 1.25
CA LEU A 171 -11.89 -22.79 1.39
C LEU A 171 -12.48 -23.47 2.64
N ASN A 172 -13.81 -23.51 2.77
CA ASN A 172 -14.49 -24.29 3.83
C ASN A 172 -13.95 -24.03 5.24
N ALA A 173 -13.41 -22.82 5.47
CA ALA A 173 -13.10 -22.39 6.82
C ALA A 173 -14.37 -22.52 7.67
N SER A 174 -14.28 -23.15 8.82
CA SER A 174 -15.41 -23.32 9.73
C SER A 174 -15.99 -21.95 10.09
N GLU A 175 -17.30 -21.85 10.33
CA GLU A 175 -17.97 -20.62 10.76
C GLU A 175 -17.23 -19.94 11.92
N ALA A 176 -16.60 -20.71 12.81
CA ALA A 176 -15.77 -20.24 13.92
C ALA A 176 -14.53 -19.43 13.47
N LEU A 177 -13.95 -19.71 12.30
CA LEU A 177 -12.84 -18.96 11.71
C LEU A 177 -13.31 -17.61 11.17
N VAL A 178 -14.49 -17.61 10.58
CA VAL A 178 -15.13 -16.39 10.08
C VAL A 178 -15.42 -15.45 11.26
N ASP A 179 -16.00 -15.95 12.33
CA ASP A 179 -16.34 -15.14 13.50
C ASP A 179 -15.11 -14.65 14.28
N ALA A 180 -14.03 -15.43 14.36
CA ALA A 180 -12.82 -15.04 15.08
C ALA A 180 -11.96 -14.03 14.33
N TYR A 181 -11.98 -13.99 12.99
CA TYR A 181 -11.07 -13.18 12.18
C TYR A 181 -11.76 -12.28 11.15
N ALA A 182 -13.05 -12.48 10.87
CA ALA A 182 -13.89 -11.62 10.02
C ALA A 182 -14.67 -10.56 10.81
N GLY A 183 -14.28 -10.30 12.05
CA GLY A 183 -14.83 -9.20 12.84
C GLY A 183 -14.70 -7.87 12.12
N ALA A 184 -15.58 -6.92 12.42
CA ALA A 184 -15.49 -5.58 11.86
C ALA A 184 -14.09 -5.01 12.08
N THR A 185 -13.47 -4.51 11.01
CA THR A 185 -12.15 -3.89 11.14
C THR A 185 -12.23 -2.65 12.01
N PRO A 186 -11.15 -2.27 12.74
CA PRO A 186 -11.16 -1.05 13.53
C PRO A 186 -11.64 0.19 12.77
N LEU A 187 -11.28 0.31 11.49
CA LEU A 187 -11.72 1.43 10.66
C LEU A 187 -13.18 1.34 10.24
N ALA A 188 -13.75 0.13 10.13
CA ALA A 188 -15.18 -0.03 9.87
C ALA A 188 -16.01 0.39 11.09
N ILE A 189 -15.53 0.08 12.31
CA ILE A 189 -16.16 0.57 13.55
C ILE A 189 -16.05 2.09 13.63
N LEU A 190 -14.89 2.67 13.32
CA LEU A 190 -14.73 4.12 13.30
C LEU A 190 -15.71 4.79 12.34
N GLY A 191 -15.94 4.21 11.13
CA GLY A 191 -16.90 4.74 10.15
C GLY A 191 -18.36 4.68 10.58
N SER A 192 -18.71 3.86 11.59
CA SER A 192 -20.07 3.73 12.14
C SER A 192 -20.21 4.30 13.55
N ALA A 193 -19.13 4.83 14.13
CA ALA A 193 -19.14 5.38 15.48
C ALA A 193 -19.79 6.76 15.52
N ASP A 194 -20.62 7.00 16.54
CA ASP A 194 -21.24 8.31 16.78
C ASP A 194 -20.33 9.24 17.59
N SER A 195 -19.28 8.71 18.21
CA SER A 195 -18.33 9.46 19.03
C SER A 195 -16.94 8.84 19.02
N LEU A 196 -15.92 9.68 19.23
CA LEU A 196 -14.55 9.19 19.41
C LEU A 196 -14.38 8.76 20.88
N SER A 197 -14.54 7.46 21.14
CA SER A 197 -14.35 6.88 22.47
C SER A 197 -13.32 5.76 22.46
N TYR A 198 -12.38 5.80 23.41
CA TYR A 198 -11.41 4.71 23.60
C TYR A 198 -12.11 3.37 23.89
N ALA A 199 -13.20 3.43 24.67
CA ALA A 199 -13.98 2.25 25.04
C ALA A 199 -14.67 1.59 23.83
N GLU A 200 -15.05 2.37 22.83
CA GLU A 200 -15.72 1.88 21.61
C GLU A 200 -14.70 1.44 20.55
N LEU A 201 -13.64 2.22 20.35
CA LEU A 201 -12.72 2.03 19.23
C LEU A 201 -11.52 1.11 19.55
N VAL A 202 -11.03 1.12 20.81
CA VAL A 202 -9.81 0.37 21.19
C VAL A 202 -10.12 -0.80 22.11
N ALA A 203 -10.97 -0.60 23.12
CA ALA A 203 -11.23 -1.64 24.13
C ALA A 203 -11.76 -2.97 23.56
N PRO A 204 -12.58 -3.03 22.49
CA PRO A 204 -13.00 -4.29 21.89
C PRO A 204 -11.85 -5.16 21.40
N TYR A 205 -10.71 -4.52 21.04
CA TYR A 205 -9.49 -5.18 20.60
C TYR A 205 -8.43 -5.28 21.70
N GLY A 206 -8.76 -4.94 22.94
CA GLY A 206 -7.91 -4.97 24.11
C GLY A 206 -7.17 -3.65 24.36
N ASN A 207 -6.10 -3.38 23.64
CA ASN A 207 -5.29 -2.17 23.82
C ASN A 207 -4.48 -1.82 22.55
N LEU A 208 -3.83 -0.65 22.55
CA LEU A 208 -3.02 -0.17 21.42
C LEU A 208 -1.79 -1.06 21.11
N TRP A 209 -1.33 -1.89 22.05
CA TRP A 209 -0.28 -2.88 21.78
C TRP A 209 -0.73 -3.94 20.80
N ASN A 210 -2.01 -4.34 20.83
CA ASN A 210 -2.56 -5.29 19.90
C ASN A 210 -2.59 -4.72 18.47
N PHE A 211 -2.81 -3.41 18.33
CA PHE A 211 -2.70 -2.70 17.06
C PHE A 211 -1.25 -2.66 16.55
N LEU A 212 -0.29 -2.37 17.44
CA LEU A 212 1.13 -2.37 17.08
C LEU A 212 1.59 -3.77 16.65
N LEU A 213 1.24 -4.81 17.40
CA LEU A 213 1.58 -6.19 17.09
C LEU A 213 0.82 -6.70 15.87
N GLY A 214 -0.43 -6.25 15.67
CA GLY A 214 -1.26 -6.66 14.54
C GLY A 214 -2.23 -7.81 14.82
N THR A 215 -2.53 -8.09 16.11
CA THR A 215 -3.50 -9.10 16.53
C THR A 215 -4.95 -8.63 16.42
N ILE A 216 -5.23 -7.67 15.56
CA ILE A 216 -6.53 -7.08 15.25
C ILE A 216 -7.06 -7.59 13.92
N PRO A 217 -8.39 -7.62 13.67
CA PRO A 217 -8.95 -7.94 12.36
C PRO A 217 -8.45 -6.98 11.26
N GLY A 218 -8.29 -7.50 10.05
CA GLY A 218 -7.85 -6.70 8.90
C GLY A 218 -7.41 -7.57 7.73
N ALA A 219 -6.78 -6.97 6.73
CA ALA A 219 -6.24 -7.68 5.59
C ALA A 219 -5.13 -8.67 6.00
N LEU A 220 -4.80 -9.59 5.09
CA LEU A 220 -3.99 -10.78 5.36
C LEU A 220 -2.63 -10.46 6.01
N ALA A 221 -1.89 -9.46 5.52
CA ALA A 221 -0.51 -9.20 5.95
C ALA A 221 -0.22 -7.74 6.32
N GLU A 222 -1.22 -6.85 6.32
CA GLU A 222 -1.00 -5.41 6.59
C GLU A 222 -1.23 -5.00 8.05
N THR A 223 -1.78 -5.91 8.88
CA THR A 223 -2.23 -5.56 10.24
C THR A 223 -1.11 -5.30 11.23
N SER A 224 0.09 -5.87 11.04
CA SER A 224 1.20 -5.66 11.96
C SER A 224 2.00 -4.40 11.66
N ALA A 225 1.77 -3.35 12.42
CA ALA A 225 2.57 -2.14 12.35
C ALA A 225 4.04 -2.40 12.73
N LEU A 226 4.31 -3.30 13.68
CA LEU A 226 5.65 -3.70 14.08
C LEU A 226 6.42 -4.33 12.91
N ALA A 227 5.80 -5.27 12.18
CA ALA A 227 6.43 -5.88 11.00
C ALA A 227 6.69 -4.84 9.89
N CYS A 228 5.77 -3.88 9.69
CA CYS A 228 5.98 -2.76 8.77
C CYS A 228 7.15 -1.87 9.21
N ILE A 229 7.31 -1.58 10.51
CA ILE A 229 8.43 -0.80 11.05
C ILE A 229 9.76 -1.55 10.82
N LEU A 230 9.83 -2.85 11.07
CA LEU A 230 11.03 -3.65 10.79
C LEU A 230 11.39 -3.62 9.30
N ALA A 231 10.40 -3.79 8.43
CA ALA A 231 10.58 -3.66 6.99
C ALA A 231 11.05 -2.24 6.58
N TYR A 232 10.45 -1.21 7.15
CA TYR A 232 10.84 0.18 6.92
C TYR A 232 12.30 0.43 7.30
N LEU A 233 12.74 -0.05 8.46
CA LEU A 233 14.13 0.08 8.92
C LEU A 233 15.09 -0.64 7.98
N TRP A 234 14.76 -1.87 7.57
CA TRP A 234 15.53 -2.63 6.59
C TRP A 234 15.66 -1.90 5.26
N LEU A 235 14.54 -1.51 4.65
CA LEU A 235 14.50 -0.86 3.35
C LEU A 235 15.19 0.52 3.35
N SER A 236 15.07 1.27 4.46
CA SER A 236 15.74 2.55 4.65
C SER A 236 17.24 2.39 4.82
N PHE A 237 17.69 1.42 5.62
CA PHE A 237 19.10 1.09 5.80
C PHE A 237 19.75 0.64 4.49
N ARG A 238 19.05 -0.21 3.73
CA ARG A 238 19.47 -0.66 2.40
C ARG A 238 19.35 0.42 1.32
N LYS A 239 18.83 1.61 1.65
CA LYS A 239 18.60 2.75 0.72
C LYS A 239 17.67 2.41 -0.45
N VAL A 240 16.82 1.39 -0.28
CA VAL A 240 15.79 0.99 -1.25
C VAL A 240 14.73 2.08 -1.34
N ILE A 241 14.31 2.59 -0.19
CA ILE A 241 13.36 3.69 -0.07
C ILE A 241 14.01 4.93 0.54
N LYS A 242 13.39 6.09 0.33
CA LYS A 242 13.78 7.32 1.02
C LYS A 242 13.08 7.38 2.38
N TRP A 243 13.85 7.26 3.45
CA TRP A 243 13.38 7.15 4.83
C TRP A 243 12.34 8.20 5.24
N PHE A 244 12.44 9.42 4.71
CA PHE A 244 11.56 10.52 5.09
C PHE A 244 10.16 10.40 4.45
N VAL A 245 9.95 9.66 3.34
CA VAL A 245 8.66 9.56 2.67
C VAL A 245 7.59 8.89 3.55
N PRO A 246 7.83 7.69 4.10
CA PRO A 246 6.88 7.08 5.04
C PRO A 246 6.67 7.93 6.29
N LEU A 247 7.74 8.54 6.83
CA LEU A 247 7.63 9.37 8.04
C LEU A 247 6.78 10.61 7.82
N VAL A 248 6.94 11.32 6.69
CA VAL A 248 6.11 12.49 6.36
C VAL A 248 4.68 12.07 6.14
N PHE A 249 4.42 10.97 5.42
CA PHE A 249 3.06 10.49 5.18
C PHE A 249 2.36 10.11 6.49
N VAL A 250 2.93 9.19 7.27
CA VAL A 250 2.36 8.74 8.55
C VAL A 250 2.27 9.89 9.56
N GLY A 251 3.31 10.74 9.62
CA GLY A 251 3.33 11.93 10.48
C GLY A 251 2.22 12.93 10.15
N THR A 252 1.90 13.12 8.86
CA THR A 252 0.78 13.97 8.45
C THR A 252 -0.55 13.40 8.90
N VAL A 253 -0.78 12.10 8.72
CA VAL A 253 -1.99 11.43 9.22
C VAL A 253 -2.08 11.53 10.73
N PHE A 254 -0.97 11.32 11.45
CA PHE A 254 -0.91 11.45 12.92
C PHE A 254 -1.34 12.84 13.38
N VAL A 255 -0.74 13.89 12.81
CA VAL A 255 -1.04 15.30 13.19
C VAL A 255 -2.49 15.64 12.88
N LEU A 256 -3.00 15.28 11.70
CA LEU A 256 -4.38 15.58 11.33
C LEU A 256 -5.37 14.80 12.18
N SER A 257 -5.13 13.54 12.48
CA SER A 257 -5.97 12.75 13.39
C SER A 257 -5.94 13.31 14.82
N TRP A 258 -4.80 13.81 15.27
CA TRP A 258 -4.72 14.48 16.56
C TRP A 258 -5.57 15.76 16.59
N LEU A 259 -5.51 16.57 15.54
CA LEU A 259 -6.35 17.78 15.42
C LEU A 259 -7.85 17.42 15.36
N ILE A 260 -8.22 16.35 14.67
CA ILE A 260 -9.60 15.83 14.65
C ILE A 260 -10.03 15.47 16.08
N GLY A 261 -9.21 14.72 16.82
CA GLY A 261 -9.50 14.38 18.21
C GLY A 261 -9.72 15.61 19.08
N ILE A 262 -8.88 16.64 18.95
CA ILE A 262 -9.04 17.90 19.70
C ILE A 262 -10.37 18.58 19.37
N VAL A 263 -10.75 18.64 18.09
CA VAL A 263 -12.03 19.27 17.66
C VAL A 263 -13.23 18.49 18.16
N SER A 264 -13.13 17.14 18.22
CA SER A 264 -14.19 16.25 18.75
C SER A 264 -14.21 16.15 20.28
N GLY A 265 -13.36 16.90 21.01
CA GLY A 265 -13.30 16.88 22.47
C GLY A 265 -12.36 15.83 23.07
N GLU A 266 -11.72 14.99 22.25
CA GLU A 266 -10.78 13.92 22.65
C GLU A 266 -9.32 14.35 22.43
N ALA A 267 -8.77 15.11 23.39
CA ALA A 267 -7.40 15.64 23.28
C ALA A 267 -6.28 14.59 23.51
N GLY A 268 -6.61 13.32 23.71
CA GLY A 268 -5.66 12.25 24.01
C GLY A 268 -4.80 11.84 22.80
N ILE A 269 -3.58 11.37 23.07
CA ILE A 269 -2.65 10.85 22.04
C ILE A 269 -3.07 9.45 21.51
N TRP A 270 -4.03 8.80 22.16
CA TRP A 270 -4.50 7.48 21.79
C TRP A 270 -5.18 7.44 20.40
N PHE A 271 -5.97 8.48 20.08
CA PHE A 271 -6.70 8.52 18.82
C PHE A 271 -5.78 8.66 17.58
N PRO A 272 -4.79 9.57 17.54
CA PRO A 272 -3.81 9.57 16.47
C PRO A 272 -3.00 8.26 16.39
N LEU A 273 -2.64 7.64 17.52
CA LEU A 273 -2.00 6.32 17.52
C LEU A 273 -2.91 5.25 16.93
N TYR A 274 -4.17 5.20 17.36
CA TYR A 274 -5.18 4.34 16.76
C TYR A 274 -5.26 4.54 15.25
N SER A 275 -5.34 5.79 14.77
CA SER A 275 -5.47 6.14 13.36
C SER A 275 -4.28 5.69 12.50
N ILE A 276 -3.05 5.75 13.02
CA ILE A 276 -1.86 5.33 12.28
C ILE A 276 -1.61 3.82 12.36
N LEU A 277 -2.05 3.16 13.44
CA LEU A 277 -1.86 1.72 13.65
C LEU A 277 -3.02 0.89 13.06
N SER A 278 -4.15 1.53 12.72
CA SER A 278 -5.32 0.87 12.14
C SER A 278 -5.23 0.83 10.61
N GLY A 279 -5.69 -0.28 10.03
CA GLY A 279 -5.73 -0.49 8.58
C GLY A 279 -4.36 -0.52 7.91
N GLY A 280 -4.37 -0.38 6.59
CA GLY A 280 -3.18 -0.52 5.74
C GLY A 280 -2.25 0.69 5.69
N LEU A 281 -2.35 1.70 6.57
CA LEU A 281 -1.54 2.92 6.48
C LEU A 281 -0.03 2.62 6.55
N MET A 282 0.41 1.83 7.52
CA MET A 282 1.83 1.49 7.69
C MET A 282 2.36 0.70 6.49
N PHE A 283 1.58 -0.28 6.01
CA PHE A 283 1.92 -1.06 4.82
C PHE A 283 1.96 -0.17 3.57
N GLY A 284 0.91 0.62 3.34
CA GLY A 284 0.82 1.56 2.22
C GLY A 284 1.96 2.58 2.19
N ALA A 285 2.33 3.12 3.35
CA ALA A 285 3.42 4.09 3.48
C ALA A 285 4.78 3.49 3.15
N VAL A 286 5.04 2.23 3.57
CA VAL A 286 6.35 1.59 3.40
C VAL A 286 6.51 0.97 2.01
N PHE A 287 5.50 0.28 1.49
CA PHE A 287 5.62 -0.54 0.28
C PHE A 287 4.96 0.06 -0.97
N MET A 288 3.92 0.88 -0.81
CA MET A 288 3.15 1.38 -1.94
C MET A 288 3.45 2.84 -2.27
N ALA A 289 3.47 3.73 -1.26
CA ALA A 289 3.78 5.13 -1.45
C ALA A 289 5.26 5.39 -1.81
N THR A 290 6.14 4.42 -1.54
CA THR A 290 7.56 4.49 -1.87
C THR A 290 7.93 3.77 -3.15
N GLU A 291 6.97 3.23 -3.91
CA GLU A 291 7.26 2.58 -5.18
C GLU A 291 8.05 3.52 -6.09
N PRO A 292 9.24 3.10 -6.57
CA PRO A 292 10.15 4.02 -7.25
C PRO A 292 9.60 4.61 -8.57
N VAL A 293 8.67 3.91 -9.22
CA VAL A 293 8.10 4.29 -10.52
C VAL A 293 7.03 5.34 -10.37
N THR A 294 6.14 5.19 -9.37
CA THR A 294 4.94 6.02 -9.18
C THR A 294 5.14 7.16 -8.18
N THR A 295 6.36 7.31 -7.63
CA THR A 295 6.73 8.37 -6.69
C THR A 295 7.57 9.44 -7.39
N PRO A 296 7.45 10.75 -7.06
CA PRO A 296 8.32 11.80 -7.59
C PRO A 296 9.81 11.47 -7.40
N ARG A 297 10.66 11.92 -8.32
CA ARG A 297 12.12 11.67 -8.26
C ARG A 297 12.84 12.66 -7.36
N ASN A 298 12.38 13.92 -7.38
CA ASN A 298 12.98 15.01 -6.62
C ASN A 298 12.64 14.87 -5.12
N PRO A 299 13.61 15.05 -4.19
CA PRO A 299 13.34 15.02 -2.76
C PRO A 299 12.23 15.96 -2.30
N LEU A 300 12.19 17.20 -2.81
CA LEU A 300 11.13 18.14 -2.50
C LEU A 300 9.77 17.65 -3.02
N GLY A 301 9.74 17.09 -4.24
CA GLY A 301 8.53 16.48 -4.81
C GLY A 301 8.03 15.31 -3.96
N LYS A 302 8.94 14.48 -3.43
CA LYS A 302 8.59 13.38 -2.51
C LYS A 302 7.94 13.87 -1.22
N ILE A 303 8.44 14.97 -0.63
CA ILE A 303 7.87 15.55 0.58
C ILE A 303 6.45 16.09 0.29
N VAL A 304 6.29 16.86 -0.78
CA VAL A 304 4.98 17.39 -1.22
C VAL A 304 4.00 16.24 -1.47
N PHE A 305 4.42 15.21 -2.20
CA PHE A 305 3.63 14.02 -2.48
C PHE A 305 3.19 13.32 -1.19
N ALA A 306 4.10 13.11 -0.24
CA ALA A 306 3.81 12.44 1.03
C ALA A 306 2.86 13.26 1.92
N LEU A 307 2.97 14.60 1.93
CA LEU A 307 2.03 15.49 2.64
C LEU A 307 0.62 15.37 2.06
N PHE A 308 0.48 15.44 0.73
CA PHE A 308 -0.81 15.25 0.08
C PHE A 308 -1.39 13.86 0.32
N LEU A 309 -0.57 12.80 0.28
CA LEU A 309 -1.01 11.47 0.64
C LEU A 309 -1.65 11.42 2.03
N GLY A 310 -1.01 12.06 3.02
CA GLY A 310 -1.55 12.14 4.38
C GLY A 310 -2.89 12.87 4.43
N VAL A 311 -2.97 14.04 3.78
CA VAL A 311 -4.21 14.85 3.73
C VAL A 311 -5.33 14.07 3.03
N PHE A 312 -5.08 13.48 1.86
CA PHE A 312 -6.11 12.72 1.14
C PHE A 312 -6.50 11.42 1.86
N THR A 313 -5.57 10.77 2.56
CA THR A 313 -5.91 9.60 3.38
C THR A 313 -6.90 9.98 4.47
N VAL A 314 -6.68 11.09 5.16
CA VAL A 314 -7.61 11.60 6.18
C VAL A 314 -8.94 12.00 5.57
N LEU A 315 -8.93 12.73 4.44
CA LEU A 315 -10.15 13.11 3.73
C LEU A 315 -10.97 11.90 3.30
N PHE A 316 -10.37 10.90 2.66
CA PHE A 316 -11.08 9.73 2.19
C PHE A 316 -11.58 8.87 3.35
N ARG A 317 -10.81 8.77 4.44
CA ARG A 317 -11.16 7.96 5.61
C ARG A 317 -12.30 8.56 6.44
N PHE A 318 -12.26 9.89 6.67
CA PHE A 318 -13.20 10.56 7.58
C PHE A 318 -14.32 11.33 6.88
N VAL A 319 -14.13 11.74 5.62
CA VAL A 319 -15.11 12.55 4.89
C VAL A 319 -15.70 11.79 3.71
N GLY A 320 -14.93 10.86 3.14
CA GLY A 320 -15.31 10.13 1.91
C GLY A 320 -15.91 8.76 2.13
N ASP A 321 -16.23 8.36 3.36
CA ASP A 321 -16.77 7.04 3.74
C ASP A 321 -15.98 5.85 3.15
N LEU A 322 -14.68 6.04 2.93
CA LEU A 322 -13.77 4.99 2.47
C LEU A 322 -12.87 4.54 3.63
N PRO A 323 -13.21 3.46 4.36
CA PRO A 323 -12.53 3.09 5.59
C PRO A 323 -11.01 3.03 5.48
N GLU A 324 -10.50 2.45 4.40
CA GLU A 324 -9.05 2.33 4.17
C GLU A 324 -8.42 3.66 3.71
N GLY A 325 -9.02 4.36 2.76
CA GLY A 325 -8.54 5.65 2.24
C GLY A 325 -7.11 5.69 1.67
N VAL A 326 -6.22 4.81 2.13
CA VAL A 326 -4.78 4.79 1.80
C VAL A 326 -4.54 4.42 0.34
N GLY A 327 -5.08 3.29 -0.10
CA GLY A 327 -4.93 2.84 -1.49
C GLY A 327 -5.49 3.84 -2.49
N THR A 328 -6.66 4.39 -2.18
CA THR A 328 -7.33 5.41 -2.99
C THR A 328 -6.50 6.69 -3.06
N SER A 329 -5.94 7.16 -1.93
CA SER A 329 -5.09 8.35 -1.90
C SER A 329 -3.81 8.17 -2.73
N ILE A 330 -3.18 6.99 -2.67
CA ILE A 330 -1.97 6.69 -3.44
C ILE A 330 -2.29 6.72 -4.95
N ILE A 331 -3.36 6.03 -5.40
CA ILE A 331 -3.75 6.05 -6.82
C ILE A 331 -4.10 7.46 -7.29
N PHE A 332 -4.87 8.19 -6.49
CA PHE A 332 -5.20 9.57 -6.81
C PHE A 332 -3.94 10.43 -6.95
N MET A 333 -3.00 10.31 -6.02
CA MET A 333 -1.76 11.06 -6.06
C MET A 333 -0.78 10.59 -7.15
N ASN A 334 -0.86 9.35 -7.62
CA ASN A 334 -0.06 8.89 -8.74
C ASN A 334 -0.31 9.71 -10.01
N ILE A 335 -1.54 10.23 -10.23
CA ILE A 335 -1.88 11.13 -11.33
C ILE A 335 -1.02 12.40 -11.29
N PHE A 336 -0.73 12.89 -10.09
CA PHE A 336 0.00 14.14 -9.87
C PHE A 336 1.52 13.97 -9.74
N THR A 337 2.04 12.75 -9.81
CA THR A 337 3.48 12.48 -9.65
C THR A 337 4.32 13.27 -10.65
N MET A 338 3.99 13.21 -11.95
CA MET A 338 4.73 13.97 -12.98
C MET A 338 4.58 15.49 -12.84
N PRO A 339 3.38 16.07 -12.67
CA PRO A 339 3.21 17.49 -12.37
C PRO A 339 4.04 17.97 -11.17
N ILE A 340 4.01 17.23 -10.06
CA ILE A 340 4.78 17.55 -8.85
C ILE A 340 6.28 17.51 -9.14
N ASP A 341 6.75 16.49 -9.84
CA ASP A 341 8.17 16.32 -10.14
C ASP A 341 8.70 17.43 -11.05
N ASN A 342 7.97 17.74 -12.12
CA ASN A 342 8.33 18.83 -13.03
C ASN A 342 8.37 20.18 -12.30
N TRP A 343 7.41 20.43 -11.46
CA TRP A 343 7.30 21.69 -10.75
C TRP A 343 8.39 21.87 -9.69
N THR A 344 8.66 20.83 -8.91
CA THR A 344 9.71 20.87 -7.90
C THR A 344 11.12 20.84 -8.51
N ALA A 345 11.29 20.27 -9.71
CA ALA A 345 12.54 20.35 -10.46
C ALA A 345 12.88 21.78 -10.90
N ILE A 346 11.91 22.57 -11.31
CA ILE A 346 12.10 24.00 -11.67
C ILE A 346 12.63 24.77 -10.46
N ILE A 347 12.06 24.58 -9.28
CA ILE A 347 12.51 25.22 -8.04
C ILE A 347 13.98 24.87 -7.73
N ARG A 348 14.37 23.63 -7.99
CA ARG A 348 15.76 23.18 -7.78
C ARG A 348 16.75 23.81 -8.75
N VAL A 349 16.36 24.03 -9.99
CA VAL A 349 17.25 24.54 -11.05
C VAL A 349 17.32 26.07 -11.06
N GLU A 350 16.16 26.72 -10.98
CA GLU A 350 16.03 28.19 -11.10
C GLU A 350 16.08 28.92 -9.76
N GLY A 351 16.03 28.17 -8.65
CA GLY A 351 15.87 28.73 -7.32
C GLY A 351 14.47 29.30 -7.07
N LEU A 352 14.32 29.94 -5.90
CA LEU A 352 13.05 30.52 -5.47
C LEU A 352 12.90 31.94 -6.08
N ASN A 353 12.47 32.04 -7.32
CA ASN A 353 12.07 33.32 -7.92
C ASN A 353 10.61 33.67 -7.56
N LYS A 354 10.16 34.89 -7.83
CA LYS A 354 8.79 35.36 -7.48
C LYS A 354 7.68 34.44 -8.03
N LYS A 355 7.84 33.90 -9.25
CA LYS A 355 6.85 33.00 -9.88
C LYS A 355 6.82 31.64 -9.22
N THR A 356 8.00 31.07 -8.91
CA THR A 356 8.10 29.78 -8.22
C THR A 356 7.66 29.87 -6.76
N ALA A 357 7.98 30.98 -6.07
CA ALA A 357 7.51 31.26 -4.72
C ALA A 357 5.98 31.37 -4.65
N LEU A 358 5.35 32.07 -5.62
CA LEU A 358 3.88 32.16 -5.70
C LEU A 358 3.24 30.78 -5.90
N LYS A 359 3.78 29.96 -6.82
CA LYS A 359 3.27 28.60 -7.04
C LYS A 359 3.40 27.74 -5.78
N PHE A 360 4.53 27.86 -5.05
CA PHE A 360 4.73 27.16 -3.79
C PHE A 360 3.75 27.63 -2.71
N ALA A 361 3.51 28.93 -2.61
CA ALA A 361 2.51 29.49 -1.70
C ALA A 361 1.10 28.99 -1.99
N VAL A 362 0.69 28.91 -3.26
CA VAL A 362 -0.59 28.33 -3.67
C VAL A 362 -0.70 26.87 -3.27
N LEU A 363 0.37 26.08 -3.46
CA LEU A 363 0.37 24.67 -3.07
C LEU A 363 0.23 24.50 -1.55
N VAL A 364 1.00 25.26 -0.77
CA VAL A 364 0.91 25.25 0.70
C VAL A 364 -0.50 25.65 1.13
N PHE A 365 -1.06 26.69 0.52
CA PHE A 365 -2.43 27.10 0.80
C PHE A 365 -3.46 25.99 0.50
N LEU A 366 -3.30 25.27 -0.63
CA LEU A 366 -4.16 24.13 -0.95
C LEU A 366 -4.02 23.00 0.06
N ILE A 367 -2.79 22.62 0.43
CA ILE A 367 -2.56 21.56 1.45
C ILE A 367 -3.20 21.95 2.77
N VAL A 368 -2.94 23.18 3.24
CA VAL A 368 -3.49 23.67 4.51
C VAL A 368 -5.00 23.80 4.44
N GLY A 369 -5.55 24.33 3.35
CA GLY A 369 -7.00 24.45 3.15
C GLY A 369 -7.71 23.10 3.16
N LEU A 370 -7.18 22.11 2.45
CA LEU A 370 -7.71 20.73 2.46
C LEU A 370 -7.57 20.08 3.83
N ALA A 371 -6.45 20.28 4.52
CA ALA A 371 -6.22 19.75 5.86
C ALA A 371 -7.21 20.35 6.87
N VAL A 372 -7.39 21.67 6.86
CA VAL A 372 -8.35 22.38 7.73
C VAL A 372 -9.78 21.93 7.42
N TYR A 373 -10.16 21.85 6.15
CA TYR A 373 -11.48 21.34 5.77
C TYR A 373 -11.71 19.93 6.29
N GLY A 374 -10.73 19.02 6.10
CA GLY A 374 -10.81 17.64 6.57
C GLY A 374 -10.95 17.54 8.08
N VAL A 375 -10.16 18.32 8.84
CA VAL A 375 -10.21 18.33 10.31
C VAL A 375 -11.55 18.85 10.81
N LEU A 376 -12.03 19.98 10.29
CA LEU A 376 -13.30 20.61 10.73
C LEU A 376 -14.50 19.73 10.37
N LYS A 377 -14.50 19.14 9.17
CA LYS A 377 -15.59 18.28 8.72
C LYS A 377 -15.63 16.98 9.50
N ALA A 378 -14.49 16.32 9.68
CA ALA A 378 -14.38 15.07 10.41
C ALA A 378 -14.63 15.28 11.94
N GLY A 379 -14.02 16.30 12.53
CA GLY A 379 -14.21 16.59 13.97
C GLY A 379 -15.62 17.05 14.31
N GLY A 380 -16.37 17.59 13.36
CA GLY A 380 -17.77 17.96 13.56
C GLY A 380 -18.77 16.80 13.34
N GLN A 381 -18.30 15.61 12.94
CA GLN A 381 -19.12 14.39 12.81
C GLN A 381 -19.23 13.62 14.12
N TYR A 382 -18.24 13.73 14.99
CA TYR A 382 -18.12 13.09 16.29
C TYR A 382 -18.29 14.11 17.44
#